data_6c7d8dc96f4ae9f0b192e529f5b58e9d
#
_entry.id   6c7d8dc96f4ae9f0b192e529f5b58e9d
#
_cell.length_a   1.000
_cell.length_b   1.000
_cell.length_c   1.000
_cell.angle_alpha   90.00
_cell.angle_beta   90.00
_cell.angle_gamma   90.00
#
_symmetry.space_group_name_H-M   'P 1'
#
loop_
_entity.id
_entity.type
_entity.pdbx_description
1 polymer ?
#
loop_
_entity_poly.entity_id
_entity_poly.type
_entity_poly.pdbx_seq_one_letter_code
_entity_poly.pdbx_strand_id
1 'polypeptide(L)'
;MSILKKIILRVQIEIKFLLEQKWGLKKPSDINTIAKYKLKKILPKNPVIIDCGAHIGSDSVELAKIFSNSSIHCFEPIPELFHLLKNNTRKYFNICCYQLALSNKDGTVRMHVSSGASNASSSILQPKDHIIEHPDTFFERTVEVKTSTLDHWAKSNNITRIDFLWLDMQGYEFEMLKASEVFFPSLKAIYTEVSLREVYSGSVLYPDFKIWMESKGFRVIDEAIPEGTDMGNALFVNTRFWKG
;
A
#
# COMPACT_ATOMS: atom_id res chain seq x y z
N MET A 1 -28.68 -10.44 -6.25
CA MET A 1 -28.01 -10.82 -7.53
C MET A 1 -27.96 -12.34 -7.62
N SER A 2 -28.32 -12.97 -8.77
CA SER A 2 -28.32 -14.43 -8.87
C SER A 2 -26.89 -14.99 -8.81
N ILE A 3 -26.75 -16.24 -8.30
CA ILE A 3 -25.46 -16.95 -8.20
C ILE A 3 -24.74 -16.97 -9.57
N LEU A 4 -25.48 -17.14 -10.65
CA LEU A 4 -24.93 -17.13 -12.02
C LEU A 4 -24.32 -15.77 -12.39
N LYS A 5 -24.94 -14.66 -12.02
CA LYS A 5 -24.38 -13.31 -12.24
C LYS A 5 -23.09 -13.07 -11.44
N LYS A 6 -23.01 -13.59 -10.21
CA LYS A 6 -21.78 -13.53 -9.40
C LYS A 6 -20.63 -14.33 -10.03
N ILE A 7 -20.92 -15.52 -10.59
CA ILE A 7 -19.93 -16.36 -11.26
C ILE A 7 -19.43 -15.71 -12.55
N ILE A 8 -20.35 -15.18 -13.37
CA ILE A 8 -19.98 -14.50 -14.64
C ILE A 8 -19.12 -13.26 -14.34
N LEU A 9 -19.48 -12.45 -13.34
CA LEU A 9 -18.70 -11.28 -12.95
C LEU A 9 -17.30 -11.69 -12.45
N ARG A 10 -17.19 -12.73 -11.64
CA ARG A 10 -15.90 -13.31 -11.20
C ARG A 10 -15.01 -13.69 -12.38
N VAL A 11 -15.55 -14.44 -13.34
CA VAL A 11 -14.79 -14.87 -14.53
C VAL A 11 -14.38 -13.68 -15.39
N GLN A 12 -15.23 -12.68 -15.56
CA GLN A 12 -14.89 -11.46 -16.32
C GLN A 12 -13.78 -10.64 -15.63
N ILE A 13 -13.80 -10.56 -14.31
CA ILE A 13 -12.78 -9.85 -13.53
C ILE A 13 -11.45 -10.60 -13.59
N GLU A 14 -11.44 -11.94 -13.47
CA GLU A 14 -10.23 -12.74 -13.62
C GLU A 14 -9.63 -12.63 -15.02
N ILE A 15 -10.46 -12.65 -16.07
CA ILE A 15 -10.02 -12.44 -17.44
C ILE A 15 -9.44 -11.03 -17.64
N LYS A 16 -10.11 -9.99 -17.13
CA LYS A 16 -9.62 -8.61 -17.18
C LYS A 16 -8.27 -8.48 -16.47
N PHE A 17 -8.15 -9.05 -15.29
CA PHE A 17 -6.92 -9.09 -14.50
C PHE A 17 -5.78 -9.82 -15.23
N LEU A 18 -6.04 -10.98 -15.83
CA LEU A 18 -5.07 -11.73 -16.64
C LEU A 18 -4.64 -10.95 -17.91
N LEU A 19 -5.56 -10.23 -18.53
CA LEU A 19 -5.25 -9.39 -19.70
C LEU A 19 -4.42 -8.17 -19.30
N GLU A 20 -4.72 -7.51 -18.18
CA GLU A 20 -3.93 -6.39 -17.65
C GLU A 20 -2.52 -6.83 -17.27
N GLN A 21 -2.35 -8.01 -16.65
CA GLN A 21 -1.04 -8.61 -16.39
C GLN A 21 -0.25 -8.92 -17.67
N LYS A 22 -0.92 -9.44 -18.69
CA LYS A 22 -0.26 -9.94 -19.92
C LYS A 22 0.17 -8.81 -20.87
N TRP A 23 -0.52 -7.67 -20.84
CA TRP A 23 -0.33 -6.59 -21.82
C TRP A 23 0.24 -5.30 -21.23
N GLY A 24 0.42 -5.19 -19.91
CA GLY A 24 1.06 -4.03 -19.25
C GLY A 24 0.35 -2.69 -19.51
N LEU A 25 -0.95 -2.72 -19.82
CA LEU A 25 -1.73 -1.55 -20.21
C LEU A 25 -2.28 -0.81 -18.99
N LYS A 26 -1.41 -0.25 -18.16
CA LYS A 26 -1.82 0.89 -17.31
C LYS A 26 -1.74 2.17 -18.14
N LYS A 27 -2.86 2.89 -18.23
CA LYS A 27 -2.88 4.21 -18.89
C LYS A 27 -1.91 5.15 -18.16
N PRO A 28 -1.11 5.98 -18.90
CA PRO A 28 -0.19 6.97 -18.29
C PRO A 28 -0.86 8.07 -17.46
N SER A 29 -2.18 8.07 -17.34
CA SER A 29 -2.99 9.04 -16.57
C SER A 29 -3.36 8.56 -15.17
N ASP A 30 -2.83 7.44 -14.70
CA ASP A 30 -3.03 6.99 -13.33
C ASP A 30 -2.25 7.93 -12.38
N ILE A 31 -2.97 8.50 -11.41
CA ILE A 31 -2.45 9.40 -10.37
C ILE A 31 -1.25 8.77 -9.65
N ASN A 32 -1.29 7.45 -9.39
CA ASN A 32 -0.20 6.71 -8.78
C ASN A 32 1.08 6.77 -9.64
N THR A 33 0.97 6.72 -10.95
CA THR A 33 2.10 6.85 -11.87
C THR A 33 2.70 8.26 -11.81
N ILE A 34 1.87 9.31 -11.77
CA ILE A 34 2.32 10.70 -11.66
C ILE A 34 3.07 10.92 -10.33
N ALA A 35 2.53 10.41 -9.22
CA ALA A 35 3.19 10.49 -7.92
C ALA A 35 4.58 9.84 -7.94
N LYS A 36 4.72 8.63 -8.52
CA LYS A 36 6.00 7.93 -8.65
C LYS A 36 7.05 8.75 -9.42
N TYR A 37 6.66 9.47 -10.47
CA TYR A 37 7.59 10.35 -11.20
C TYR A 37 7.99 11.60 -10.41
N LYS A 38 7.09 12.17 -9.59
CA LYS A 38 7.42 13.28 -8.69
C LYS A 38 8.50 12.88 -7.68
N LEU A 39 8.50 11.62 -7.22
CA LEU A 39 9.49 11.08 -6.29
C LEU A 39 10.94 11.18 -6.80
N LYS A 40 11.20 11.22 -8.11
CA LYS A 40 12.55 11.41 -8.65
C LYS A 40 13.22 12.72 -8.22
N LYS A 41 12.42 13.74 -7.88
CA LYS A 41 12.93 15.03 -7.39
C LYS A 41 13.16 15.06 -5.89
N ILE A 42 12.60 14.06 -5.17
CA ILE A 42 12.54 13.99 -3.71
C ILE A 42 13.55 12.97 -3.18
N LEU A 43 13.59 11.80 -3.82
CA LEU A 43 14.38 10.67 -3.34
C LEU A 43 15.81 10.69 -3.86
N PRO A 44 16.77 10.10 -3.13
CA PRO A 44 18.15 9.93 -3.61
C PRO A 44 18.19 8.94 -4.79
N LYS A 45 19.36 8.85 -5.45
CA LYS A 45 19.57 7.93 -6.58
C LYS A 45 19.45 6.44 -6.19
N ASN A 46 19.71 6.13 -4.94
CA ASN A 46 19.68 4.77 -4.37
C ASN A 46 18.77 4.71 -3.13
N PRO A 47 17.45 4.95 -3.28
CA PRO A 47 16.55 5.00 -2.13
C PRO A 47 16.31 3.62 -1.56
N VAL A 48 16.10 3.57 -0.23
CA VAL A 48 15.49 2.42 0.46
C VAL A 48 13.99 2.66 0.53
N ILE A 49 13.23 1.78 -0.08
CA ILE A 49 11.79 1.89 -0.27
C ILE A 49 11.10 0.73 0.45
N ILE A 50 10.07 1.04 1.21
CA ILE A 50 9.17 0.06 1.82
C ILE A 50 7.82 0.16 1.10
N ASP A 51 7.33 -0.98 0.60
CA ASP A 51 6.04 -1.12 -0.06
C ASP A 51 5.15 -2.01 0.81
N CYS A 52 4.21 -1.39 1.53
CA CYS A 52 3.30 -2.06 2.46
C CYS A 52 1.96 -2.31 1.78
N GLY A 53 1.55 -3.59 1.73
CA GLY A 53 0.39 -4.01 0.95
C GLY A 53 0.75 -4.15 -0.54
N ALA A 54 1.91 -4.76 -0.82
CA ALA A 54 2.45 -4.84 -2.17
C ALA A 54 1.58 -5.66 -3.15
N HIS A 55 0.58 -6.40 -2.64
CA HIS A 55 -0.35 -7.20 -3.43
C HIS A 55 0.42 -8.11 -4.40
N ILE A 56 0.25 -7.96 -5.71
CA ILE A 56 0.97 -8.73 -6.72
C ILE A 56 2.25 -8.04 -7.24
N GLY A 57 2.64 -6.91 -6.65
CA GLY A 57 3.90 -6.21 -6.92
C GLY A 57 3.89 -5.23 -8.09
N SER A 58 2.73 -4.78 -8.56
CA SER A 58 2.65 -3.84 -9.68
C SER A 58 3.38 -2.54 -9.40
N ASP A 59 3.14 -1.94 -8.23
CA ASP A 59 3.73 -0.68 -7.81
C ASP A 59 5.22 -0.84 -7.51
N SER A 60 5.61 -1.93 -6.84
CA SER A 60 7.01 -2.30 -6.60
C SER A 60 7.81 -2.40 -7.90
N VAL A 61 7.26 -3.05 -8.93
CA VAL A 61 7.92 -3.19 -10.25
C VAL A 61 8.07 -1.83 -10.93
N GLU A 62 7.08 -0.95 -10.86
CA GLU A 62 7.19 0.40 -11.40
C GLU A 62 8.25 1.22 -10.68
N LEU A 63 8.26 1.17 -9.33
CA LEU A 63 9.28 1.82 -8.52
C LEU A 63 10.69 1.31 -8.84
N ALA A 64 10.85 0.00 -9.03
CA ALA A 64 12.13 -0.60 -9.42
C ALA A 64 12.63 -0.13 -10.80
N LYS A 65 11.72 0.10 -11.75
CA LYS A 65 12.06 0.67 -13.07
C LYS A 65 12.45 2.15 -12.98
N ILE A 66 11.77 2.91 -12.10
CA ILE A 66 12.04 4.34 -11.90
C ILE A 66 13.35 4.56 -11.14
N PHE A 67 13.63 3.71 -10.15
CA PHE A 67 14.79 3.76 -9.28
C PHE A 67 15.61 2.46 -9.38
N SER A 68 16.33 2.28 -10.47
CA SER A 68 17.07 1.04 -10.75
C SER A 68 18.14 0.69 -9.71
N ASN A 69 18.63 1.67 -8.95
CA ASN A 69 19.60 1.49 -7.87
C ASN A 69 18.95 1.50 -6.47
N SER A 70 17.64 1.35 -6.36
CA SER A 70 16.93 1.27 -5.09
C SER A 70 17.10 -0.10 -4.41
N SER A 71 16.81 -0.14 -3.11
CA SER A 71 16.47 -1.36 -2.38
C SER A 71 15.00 -1.29 -2.03
N ILE A 72 14.17 -2.17 -2.58
CA ILE A 72 12.72 -2.19 -2.38
C ILE A 72 12.36 -3.41 -1.56
N HIS A 73 11.66 -3.19 -0.46
CA HIS A 73 11.19 -4.23 0.46
C HIS A 73 9.67 -4.25 0.44
N CYS A 74 9.11 -5.33 -0.09
CA CYS A 74 7.68 -5.51 -0.36
C CYS A 74 7.04 -6.43 0.66
N PHE A 75 5.94 -6.00 1.25
CA PHE A 75 5.21 -6.74 2.27
C PHE A 75 3.82 -7.11 1.76
N GLU A 76 3.56 -8.41 1.69
CA GLU A 76 2.26 -8.96 1.35
C GLU A 76 2.00 -10.18 2.26
N PRO A 77 1.05 -10.06 3.19
CA PRO A 77 0.81 -11.13 4.18
C PRO A 77 0.02 -12.32 3.63
N ILE A 78 -0.83 -12.13 2.61
CA ILE A 78 -1.74 -13.17 2.12
C ILE A 78 -0.95 -14.17 1.25
N PRO A 79 -0.93 -15.47 1.58
CA PRO A 79 -0.06 -16.45 0.93
C PRO A 79 -0.20 -16.52 -0.58
N GLU A 80 -1.43 -16.49 -1.09
CA GLU A 80 -1.71 -16.58 -2.52
C GLU A 80 -1.21 -15.35 -3.28
N LEU A 81 -1.41 -14.15 -2.71
CA LEU A 81 -0.92 -12.88 -3.29
C LEU A 81 0.60 -12.79 -3.19
N PHE A 82 1.18 -13.21 -2.06
CA PHE A 82 2.63 -13.26 -1.88
C PHE A 82 3.30 -14.16 -2.93
N HIS A 83 2.71 -15.30 -3.25
CA HIS A 83 3.22 -16.17 -4.32
C HIS A 83 3.25 -15.45 -5.67
N LEU A 84 2.18 -14.71 -6.01
CA LEU A 84 2.11 -13.89 -7.22
C LEU A 84 3.13 -12.76 -7.20
N LEU A 85 3.25 -12.04 -6.07
CA LEU A 85 4.25 -11.00 -5.85
C LEU A 85 5.65 -11.51 -6.17
N LYS A 86 6.07 -12.64 -5.59
CA LYS A 86 7.38 -13.25 -5.84
C LYS A 86 7.59 -13.59 -7.31
N ASN A 87 6.58 -14.15 -7.97
CA ASN A 87 6.67 -14.52 -9.38
C ASN A 87 6.82 -13.29 -10.28
N ASN A 88 6.05 -12.23 -10.02
CA ASN A 88 6.06 -11.01 -10.82
C ASN A 88 7.34 -10.18 -10.64
N THR A 89 7.93 -10.23 -9.45
CA THR A 89 9.13 -9.46 -9.10
C THR A 89 10.45 -10.20 -9.34
N ARG A 90 10.44 -11.50 -9.66
CA ARG A 90 11.63 -12.36 -9.76
C ARG A 90 12.76 -11.85 -10.69
N LYS A 91 12.43 -10.97 -11.64
CA LYS A 91 13.39 -10.38 -12.57
C LYS A 91 14.11 -9.14 -12.03
N TYR A 92 13.67 -8.64 -10.87
CA TYR A 92 14.14 -7.39 -10.28
C TYR A 92 14.99 -7.72 -9.04
N PHE A 93 16.30 -7.73 -9.21
CA PHE A 93 17.26 -8.08 -8.14
C PHE A 93 17.29 -7.06 -6.99
N ASN A 94 16.72 -5.88 -7.20
CA ASN A 94 16.58 -4.83 -6.20
C ASN A 94 15.24 -4.86 -5.44
N ILE A 95 14.42 -5.93 -5.62
CA ILE A 95 13.17 -6.16 -4.89
C ILE A 95 13.33 -7.38 -3.97
N CYS A 96 13.04 -7.21 -2.69
CA CYS A 96 12.95 -8.25 -1.68
C CYS A 96 11.51 -8.38 -1.20
N CYS A 97 10.94 -9.59 -1.17
CA CYS A 97 9.54 -9.83 -0.79
C CYS A 97 9.45 -10.55 0.55
N TYR A 98 8.52 -10.12 1.40
CA TYR A 98 8.27 -10.65 2.74
C TYR A 98 6.81 -11.04 2.89
N GLN A 99 6.54 -12.30 3.26
CA GLN A 99 5.19 -12.76 3.61
C GLN A 99 4.88 -12.36 5.05
N LEU A 100 4.57 -11.09 5.23
CA LEU A 100 4.47 -10.43 6.53
C LEU A 100 3.57 -9.20 6.40
N ALA A 101 2.74 -8.93 7.40
CA ALA A 101 2.07 -7.65 7.54
C ALA A 101 2.91 -6.74 8.44
N LEU A 102 3.20 -5.52 7.99
CA LEU A 102 3.69 -4.49 8.90
C LEU A 102 2.55 -4.02 9.79
N SER A 103 2.83 -3.84 11.09
CA SER A 103 1.83 -3.60 12.10
C SER A 103 2.40 -2.74 13.24
N ASN A 104 1.55 -2.40 14.20
CA ASN A 104 1.96 -1.72 15.44
C ASN A 104 2.57 -2.66 16.48
N LYS A 105 2.59 -3.98 16.23
CA LYS A 105 3.17 -5.01 17.13
C LYS A 105 3.62 -6.26 16.37
N ASP A 106 4.59 -6.96 16.93
CA ASP A 106 5.01 -8.28 16.47
C ASP A 106 4.00 -9.35 16.91
N GLY A 107 3.89 -10.43 16.12
CA GLY A 107 3.06 -11.58 16.44
C GLY A 107 2.26 -12.12 15.25
N THR A 108 0.98 -12.37 15.48
CA THR A 108 0.00 -12.75 14.47
C THR A 108 -1.28 -11.95 14.62
N VAL A 109 -1.99 -11.77 13.52
CA VAL A 109 -3.29 -11.08 13.50
C VAL A 109 -4.22 -11.77 12.49
N ARG A 110 -5.52 -11.70 12.77
CA ARG A 110 -6.53 -12.10 11.79
C ARG A 110 -6.75 -10.97 10.79
N MET A 111 -6.66 -11.30 9.51
CA MET A 111 -6.85 -10.38 8.39
C MET A 111 -8.12 -10.77 7.62
N HIS A 112 -8.96 -9.80 7.30
CA HIS A 112 -10.14 -9.95 6.46
C HIS A 112 -9.72 -9.95 5.00
N VAL A 113 -10.03 -11.03 4.28
CA VAL A 113 -9.59 -11.21 2.88
C VAL A 113 -10.70 -10.83 1.94
N SER A 114 -10.41 -9.87 1.07
CA SER A 114 -11.33 -9.41 0.04
C SER A 114 -11.39 -10.35 -1.17
N SER A 115 -12.54 -10.39 -1.82
CA SER A 115 -12.81 -11.17 -3.03
C SER A 115 -13.89 -10.49 -3.87
N GLY A 116 -14.23 -11.06 -5.02
CA GLY A 116 -15.22 -10.47 -5.92
C GLY A 116 -14.59 -9.43 -6.85
N ALA A 117 -15.10 -8.20 -6.85
CA ALA A 117 -14.61 -7.13 -7.73
C ALA A 117 -13.18 -6.68 -7.39
N SER A 118 -12.76 -6.81 -6.11
CA SER A 118 -11.40 -6.49 -5.68
C SER A 118 -10.87 -7.57 -4.75
N ASN A 119 -9.64 -8.01 -4.99
CA ASN A 119 -8.83 -8.80 -4.06
C ASN A 119 -7.71 -7.96 -3.41
N ALA A 120 -7.73 -6.66 -3.64
CA ALA A 120 -6.74 -5.70 -3.13
C ALA A 120 -7.25 -4.88 -1.93
N SER A 121 -8.46 -5.20 -1.42
CA SER A 121 -9.09 -4.48 -0.31
C SER A 121 -8.98 -5.24 1.02
N SER A 122 -8.06 -6.19 1.13
CA SER A 122 -7.89 -6.99 2.36
C SER A 122 -7.26 -6.16 3.47
N SER A 123 -7.82 -6.26 4.70
CA SER A 123 -7.41 -5.43 5.83
C SER A 123 -7.29 -6.21 7.14
N ILE A 124 -6.42 -5.72 8.03
CA ILE A 124 -6.39 -6.10 9.45
C ILE A 124 -7.65 -5.57 10.15
N LEU A 125 -8.15 -4.41 9.73
CA LEU A 125 -9.35 -3.83 10.29
C LEU A 125 -10.61 -4.49 9.72
N GLN A 126 -11.67 -4.49 10.54
CA GLN A 126 -12.99 -4.97 10.13
C GLN A 126 -13.55 -4.06 9.03
N PRO A 127 -13.93 -4.58 7.85
CA PRO A 127 -14.64 -3.80 6.85
C PRO A 127 -15.95 -3.22 7.41
N LYS A 128 -16.21 -1.94 7.12
CA LYS A 128 -17.39 -1.20 7.58
C LYS A 128 -18.12 -0.59 6.38
N ASP A 129 -17.89 0.69 6.10
CA ASP A 129 -18.54 1.38 4.99
C ASP A 129 -17.94 1.02 3.62
N HIS A 130 -16.85 0.26 3.59
CA HIS A 130 -16.24 -0.28 2.36
C HIS A 130 -17.26 -1.04 1.50
N ILE A 131 -18.16 -1.82 2.13
CA ILE A 131 -19.19 -2.58 1.41
C ILE A 131 -20.27 -1.69 0.78
N ILE A 132 -20.41 -0.44 1.24
CA ILE A 132 -21.34 0.55 0.68
C ILE A 132 -20.74 1.13 -0.61
N GLU A 133 -19.44 1.50 -0.58
CA GLU A 133 -18.74 2.07 -1.71
C GLU A 133 -18.41 1.02 -2.78
N HIS A 134 -18.12 -0.20 -2.36
CA HIS A 134 -17.71 -1.31 -3.21
C HIS A 134 -18.60 -2.54 -2.99
N PRO A 135 -19.89 -2.51 -3.38
CA PRO A 135 -20.89 -3.54 -3.05
C PRO A 135 -20.61 -4.91 -3.69
N ASP A 136 -19.74 -4.95 -4.69
CA ASP A 136 -19.31 -6.20 -5.35
C ASP A 136 -17.99 -6.76 -4.78
N THR A 137 -17.44 -6.15 -3.72
CA THR A 137 -16.29 -6.66 -2.95
C THR A 137 -16.80 -7.35 -1.69
N PHE A 138 -16.32 -8.58 -1.43
CA PHE A 138 -16.78 -9.45 -0.35
C PHE A 138 -15.64 -9.78 0.60
N PHE A 139 -15.96 -9.99 1.89
CA PHE A 139 -15.00 -10.36 2.94
C PHE A 139 -15.52 -11.62 3.66
N GLU A 140 -15.64 -12.71 2.91
CA GLU A 140 -16.21 -13.99 3.41
C GLU A 140 -15.18 -14.86 4.14
N ARG A 141 -13.89 -14.52 4.06
CA ARG A 141 -12.78 -15.29 4.62
C ARG A 141 -11.88 -14.42 5.48
N THR A 142 -11.37 -15.02 6.54
CA THR A 142 -10.24 -14.46 7.28
C THR A 142 -9.04 -15.41 7.21
N VAL A 143 -7.84 -14.84 7.33
CA VAL A 143 -6.59 -15.60 7.43
C VAL A 143 -5.76 -15.07 8.59
N GLU A 144 -5.08 -15.97 9.31
CA GLU A 144 -4.08 -15.56 10.29
C GLU A 144 -2.77 -15.27 9.56
N VAL A 145 -2.21 -14.09 9.79
CA VAL A 145 -0.98 -13.64 9.16
C VAL A 145 0.04 -13.21 10.22
N LYS A 146 1.32 -13.41 9.93
CA LYS A 146 2.42 -12.91 10.77
C LYS A 146 2.50 -11.39 10.69
N THR A 147 2.81 -10.75 11.82
CA THR A 147 3.03 -9.31 11.91
C THR A 147 4.40 -8.98 12.49
N SER A 148 4.94 -7.85 12.08
CA SER A 148 6.09 -7.22 12.72
C SER A 148 5.94 -5.71 12.71
N THR A 149 6.55 -5.05 13.68
CA THR A 149 6.79 -3.62 13.57
C THR A 149 7.85 -3.36 12.51
N LEU A 150 7.79 -2.19 11.88
CA LEU A 150 8.81 -1.77 10.92
C LEU A 150 10.21 -1.73 11.57
N ASP A 151 10.27 -1.30 12.83
CA ASP A 151 11.50 -1.21 13.62
C ASP A 151 12.14 -2.58 13.84
N HIS A 152 11.35 -3.56 14.27
CA HIS A 152 11.84 -4.92 14.52
C HIS A 152 12.31 -5.57 13.21
N TRP A 153 11.50 -5.45 12.16
CA TRP A 153 11.87 -5.98 10.84
C TRP A 153 13.15 -5.30 10.32
N ALA A 154 13.25 -3.97 10.38
CA ALA A 154 14.43 -3.25 9.90
C ALA A 154 15.69 -3.64 10.66
N LYS A 155 15.61 -3.74 11.99
CA LYS A 155 16.72 -4.21 12.84
C LYS A 155 17.17 -5.62 12.46
N SER A 156 16.21 -6.54 12.25
CA SER A 156 16.49 -7.94 11.89
C SER A 156 17.09 -8.08 10.49
N ASN A 157 16.90 -7.10 9.61
CA ASN A 157 17.42 -7.07 8.24
C ASN A 157 18.58 -6.06 8.04
N ASN A 158 19.12 -5.49 9.14
CA ASN A 158 20.21 -4.50 9.11
C ASN A 158 19.86 -3.24 8.27
N ILE A 159 18.61 -2.86 8.24
CA ILE A 159 18.13 -1.63 7.57
C ILE A 159 18.22 -0.47 8.57
N THR A 160 19.12 0.45 8.31
CA THR A 160 19.37 1.61 9.19
C THR A 160 18.76 2.92 8.68
N ARG A 161 18.29 2.93 7.43
CA ARG A 161 17.67 4.09 6.78
C ARG A 161 16.51 3.64 5.91
N ILE A 162 15.42 4.40 5.95
CA ILE A 162 14.30 4.29 5.03
C ILE A 162 14.06 5.67 4.44
N ASP A 163 14.01 5.76 3.11
CA ASP A 163 13.84 7.02 2.41
C ASP A 163 12.39 7.27 2.01
N PHE A 164 11.63 6.19 1.75
CA PHE A 164 10.27 6.30 1.23
C PHE A 164 9.39 5.14 1.68
N LEU A 165 8.15 5.46 2.06
CA LEU A 165 7.09 4.50 2.32
C LEU A 165 6.01 4.63 1.25
N TRP A 166 5.61 3.51 0.66
CA TRP A 166 4.41 3.35 -0.15
C TRP A 166 3.43 2.52 0.68
N LEU A 167 2.32 3.11 1.08
CA LEU A 167 1.37 2.50 2.02
C LEU A 167 0.02 2.33 1.35
N ASP A 168 -0.40 1.07 1.22
CA ASP A 168 -1.73 0.65 0.81
C ASP A 168 -2.15 -0.52 1.73
N MET A 169 -2.50 -0.16 2.97
CA MET A 169 -2.77 -1.11 4.05
C MET A 169 -4.25 -1.17 4.41
N GLN A 170 -5.07 -0.54 3.58
CA GLN A 170 -6.53 -0.59 3.69
C GLN A 170 -7.01 -0.14 5.09
N GLY A 171 -6.58 1.07 5.49
CA GLY A 171 -6.97 1.75 6.71
C GLY A 171 -6.04 1.55 7.92
N TYR A 172 -5.00 0.69 7.82
CA TYR A 172 -4.09 0.41 8.94
C TYR A 172 -2.81 1.27 8.94
N GLU A 173 -2.67 2.19 8.02
CA GLU A 173 -1.50 3.04 7.78
C GLU A 173 -1.11 3.85 9.02
N PHE A 174 -2.09 4.46 9.68
CA PHE A 174 -1.86 5.29 10.86
C PHE A 174 -1.28 4.51 12.03
N GLU A 175 -1.82 3.34 12.34
CA GLU A 175 -1.36 2.50 13.43
C GLU A 175 0.07 1.99 13.18
N MET A 176 0.39 1.62 11.95
CA MET A 176 1.75 1.23 11.56
C MET A 176 2.72 2.39 11.67
N LEU A 177 2.35 3.59 11.19
CA LEU A 177 3.21 4.78 11.23
C LEU A 177 3.50 5.23 12.66
N LYS A 178 2.52 5.19 13.56
CA LYS A 178 2.73 5.50 15.00
C LYS A 178 3.78 4.60 15.65
N ALA A 179 3.83 3.34 15.24
CA ALA A 179 4.83 2.38 15.74
C ALA A 179 6.19 2.48 15.02
N SER A 180 6.34 3.40 14.06
CA SER A 180 7.52 3.50 13.18
C SER A 180 8.17 4.89 13.19
N GLU A 181 7.84 5.74 14.16
CA GLU A 181 8.31 7.15 14.22
C GLU A 181 9.84 7.27 14.27
N VAL A 182 10.56 6.24 14.69
CA VAL A 182 12.04 6.22 14.72
C VAL A 182 12.64 6.48 13.33
N PHE A 183 11.95 6.13 12.25
CA PHE A 183 12.42 6.36 10.88
C PHE A 183 12.06 7.75 10.33
N PHE A 184 11.17 8.51 10.94
CA PHE A 184 10.72 9.80 10.44
C PHE A 184 11.86 10.80 10.17
N PRO A 185 12.95 10.86 10.98
CA PRO A 185 14.10 11.72 10.68
C PRO A 185 14.80 11.39 9.36
N SER A 186 14.74 10.14 8.88
CA SER A 186 15.36 9.71 7.62
C SER A 186 14.40 9.72 6.43
N LEU A 187 13.09 9.58 6.68
CA LEU A 187 12.05 9.54 5.67
C LEU A 187 11.98 10.87 4.91
N LYS A 188 11.99 10.79 3.59
CA LYS A 188 11.86 11.93 2.68
C LYS A 188 10.44 12.12 2.19
N ALA A 189 9.73 11.01 1.97
CA ALA A 189 8.34 11.05 1.53
C ALA A 189 7.56 9.81 1.99
N ILE A 190 6.25 9.95 2.05
CA ILE A 190 5.27 8.88 2.30
C ILE A 190 4.15 9.07 1.29
N TYR A 191 3.85 8.05 0.51
CA TYR A 191 2.65 7.95 -0.30
C TYR A 191 1.70 6.98 0.37
N THR A 192 0.45 7.38 0.57
CA THR A 192 -0.49 6.61 1.38
C THR A 192 -1.91 6.74 0.86
N GLU A 193 -2.66 5.63 0.95
CA GLU A 193 -4.11 5.71 0.84
C GLU A 193 -4.68 6.51 2.01
N VAL A 194 -5.74 7.28 1.75
CA VAL A 194 -6.43 8.12 2.72
C VAL A 194 -7.93 8.04 2.50
N SER A 195 -8.71 8.20 3.57
CA SER A 195 -10.17 8.17 3.48
C SER A 195 -10.83 9.31 4.26
N LEU A 196 -11.89 9.86 3.67
CA LEU A 196 -12.77 10.86 4.30
C LEU A 196 -13.88 10.21 5.15
N ARG A 197 -14.05 8.89 5.03
CA ARG A 197 -15.05 8.09 5.76
C ARG A 197 -14.38 6.88 6.42
N GLU A 198 -14.97 6.37 7.48
CA GLU A 198 -14.51 5.16 8.16
C GLU A 198 -14.89 3.89 7.37
N VAL A 199 -14.19 3.65 6.26
CA VAL A 199 -14.43 2.46 5.40
C VAL A 199 -14.01 1.15 6.07
N TYR A 200 -13.09 1.23 7.01
CA TYR A 200 -12.69 0.15 7.92
C TYR A 200 -12.82 0.63 9.36
N SER A 201 -13.35 -0.23 10.23
CA SER A 201 -13.61 0.13 11.65
C SER A 201 -12.33 0.54 12.38
N GLY A 202 -12.32 1.74 12.93
CA GLY A 202 -11.17 2.30 13.65
C GLY A 202 -10.11 2.93 12.74
N SER A 203 -10.31 3.00 11.43
CA SER A 203 -9.40 3.76 10.56
C SER A 203 -9.46 5.25 10.85
N VAL A 204 -8.31 5.91 10.79
CA VAL A 204 -8.22 7.36 11.05
C VAL A 204 -8.62 8.12 9.78
N LEU A 205 -9.48 9.12 9.94
CA LEU A 205 -9.94 9.94 8.82
C LEU A 205 -8.83 10.88 8.33
N TYR A 206 -8.83 11.16 7.05
CA TYR A 206 -7.79 11.95 6.39
C TYR A 206 -7.51 13.31 7.02
N PRO A 207 -8.51 14.13 7.44
CA PRO A 207 -8.21 15.40 8.10
C PRO A 207 -7.36 15.24 9.37
N ASP A 208 -7.68 14.27 10.23
CA ASP A 208 -6.93 14.01 11.46
C ASP A 208 -5.54 13.40 11.16
N PHE A 209 -5.48 12.49 10.18
CA PHE A 209 -4.23 11.92 9.71
C PHE A 209 -3.29 13.02 9.17
N LYS A 210 -3.81 13.97 8.39
CA LYS A 210 -3.05 15.10 7.84
C LYS A 210 -2.48 15.98 8.95
N ILE A 211 -3.30 16.36 9.92
CA ILE A 211 -2.87 17.16 11.09
C ILE A 211 -1.74 16.44 11.84
N TRP A 212 -1.90 15.13 12.06
CA TRP A 212 -0.87 14.34 12.74
C TRP A 212 0.43 14.30 11.92
N MET A 213 0.39 14.06 10.62
CA MET A 213 1.57 14.07 9.75
C MET A 213 2.27 15.43 9.74
N GLU A 214 1.51 16.53 9.72
CA GLU A 214 2.06 17.89 9.80
C GLU A 214 2.77 18.13 11.14
N SER A 215 2.22 17.62 12.24
CA SER A 215 2.86 17.66 13.58
C SER A 215 4.19 16.90 13.62
N LYS A 216 4.38 15.92 12.72
CA LYS A 216 5.62 15.13 12.57
C LYS A 216 6.61 15.73 11.56
N GLY A 217 6.33 16.92 11.02
CA GLY A 217 7.20 17.63 10.09
C GLY A 217 7.03 17.23 8.63
N PHE A 218 5.93 16.60 8.27
CA PHE A 218 5.56 16.31 6.89
C PHE A 218 4.53 17.32 6.40
N ARG A 219 4.49 17.56 5.09
CA ARG A 219 3.42 18.31 4.44
C ARG A 219 2.94 17.59 3.20
N VAL A 220 1.69 17.77 2.87
CA VAL A 220 1.10 17.27 1.62
C VAL A 220 1.58 18.13 0.45
N ILE A 221 1.97 17.48 -0.64
CA ILE A 221 2.31 18.13 -1.92
C ILE A 221 1.47 17.61 -3.09
N ASP A 222 0.73 16.54 -2.87
CA ASP A 222 -0.18 15.95 -3.86
C ASP A 222 -1.31 15.24 -3.15
N GLU A 223 -2.54 15.51 -3.57
CA GLU A 223 -3.76 14.88 -3.06
C GLU A 223 -4.61 14.46 -4.25
N ALA A 224 -5.09 13.23 -4.22
CA ALA A 224 -5.87 12.66 -5.29
C ALA A 224 -7.03 11.86 -4.71
N ILE A 225 -8.09 12.57 -4.32
CA ILE A 225 -9.36 11.99 -3.93
C ILE A 225 -10.33 12.30 -5.07
N PRO A 226 -10.73 11.28 -5.87
CA PRO A 226 -11.64 11.50 -6.99
C PRO A 226 -12.99 12.05 -6.52
N GLU A 227 -13.56 12.96 -7.30
CA GLU A 227 -14.87 13.52 -7.02
C GLU A 227 -15.94 12.43 -6.89
N GLY A 228 -16.75 12.51 -5.83
CA GLY A 228 -17.79 11.52 -5.53
C GLY A 228 -17.28 10.22 -4.87
N THR A 229 -15.99 10.16 -4.48
CA THR A 229 -15.44 9.07 -3.67
C THR A 229 -15.00 9.59 -2.31
N ASP A 230 -14.93 8.68 -1.33
CA ASP A 230 -14.41 8.98 0.02
C ASP A 230 -12.98 8.48 0.21
N MET A 231 -12.41 7.78 -0.78
CA MET A 231 -11.06 7.24 -0.74
C MET A 231 -10.17 7.84 -1.83
N GLY A 232 -8.90 7.96 -1.53
CA GLY A 232 -7.91 8.48 -2.45
C GLY A 232 -6.49 8.31 -1.93
N ASN A 233 -5.56 9.07 -2.49
CA ASN A 233 -4.16 8.97 -2.12
C ASN A 233 -3.55 10.34 -1.84
N ALA A 234 -2.58 10.40 -0.93
CA ALA A 234 -1.84 11.60 -0.60
C ALA A 234 -0.33 11.35 -0.61
N LEU A 235 0.43 12.30 -1.16
CA LEU A 235 1.89 12.32 -1.10
C LEU A 235 2.34 13.35 -0.08
N PHE A 236 2.91 12.86 1.01
CA PHE A 236 3.53 13.67 2.05
C PHE A 236 5.04 13.75 1.83
N VAL A 237 5.63 14.92 2.05
CA VAL A 237 7.08 15.12 2.02
C VAL A 237 7.56 15.68 3.36
N ASN A 238 8.72 15.23 3.79
CA ASN A 238 9.36 15.75 4.98
C ASN A 238 9.92 17.16 4.69
N THR A 239 9.48 18.14 5.44
CA THR A 239 9.84 19.56 5.25
C THR A 239 11.34 19.84 5.44
N ARG A 240 12.06 18.94 6.12
CA ARG A 240 13.53 19.01 6.26
C ARG A 240 14.24 18.83 4.91
N PHE A 241 13.71 18.00 4.02
CA PHE A 241 14.35 17.62 2.76
C PHE A 241 13.72 18.29 1.53
N TRP A 242 12.51 18.79 1.68
CA TRP A 242 11.75 19.42 0.60
C TRP A 242 11.50 20.88 0.88
N LYS A 243 12.03 21.77 0.02
CA LYS A 243 11.90 23.22 0.17
C LYS A 243 10.92 23.88 -0.81
N GLY A 244 10.21 23.06 -1.65
CA GLY A 244 9.28 23.55 -2.68
C GLY A 244 9.90 23.59 -4.05
#